data_29aad19c1aa54cf81033d196d57588a4
#
_entry.id   29aad19c1aa54cf81033d196d57588a4
#
_cell.length_a   1.000
_cell.length_b   1.000
_cell.length_c   1.000
_cell.angle_alpha   90.00
_cell.angle_beta   90.00
_cell.angle_gamma   90.00
#
_symmetry.space_group_name_H-M   'P 1'
#
loop_
_entity.id
_entity.type
_entity.pdbx_description
1 polymer ?
#
loop_
_entity_poly.entity_id
_entity_poly.type
_entity_poly.pdbx_seq_one_letter_code
_entity_poly.pdbx_strand_id
1 'polypeptide(L)'
;ATTEIYTLSLHDALPICSDDMDPTKGISEEARKRMESGVYYVAGIDSGSTSTDVVILDQDGKIKSTMIIPTGGGAMMSAEKSLEKAVEKAGISKDDIVRIVTTGYGRAYINSGDDSITEITCHAKGAHYLNPNVRTVIDIGGQDIKAISIDENGAVKNFLMNDKCAAGTGRFLEMMARTLGLSLEEMSTMGLEWKENIVISSMCTVFAESEVVSLVAQNKAVSDIIHGLNMSVASKVGALAARLGQDNPGEYMMTGGVAKNKGITNALEEKLGAKLYICDEAQLC
;
A
#
# COMPACT_ATOMS: atom_id res chain seq x y z
N ALA A 1 -23.97 16.65 -11.91
CA ALA A 1 -22.70 16.00 -12.18
C ALA A 1 -22.95 14.50 -12.10
N THR A 2 -23.11 13.87 -13.26
CA THR A 2 -23.28 12.42 -13.42
C THR A 2 -21.93 11.78 -13.16
N THR A 3 -21.81 11.07 -12.08
CA THR A 3 -20.68 10.15 -11.81
C THR A 3 -20.84 9.01 -12.80
N GLU A 4 -20.07 9.00 -13.87
CA GLU A 4 -19.91 7.82 -14.72
C GLU A 4 -19.19 6.77 -13.89
N ILE A 5 -19.95 5.80 -13.42
CA ILE A 5 -19.43 4.60 -12.78
C ILE A 5 -18.87 3.76 -13.92
N TYR A 6 -17.54 3.71 -14.04
CA TYR A 6 -16.88 2.77 -14.94
C TYR A 6 -17.19 1.37 -14.45
N THR A 7 -18.01 0.65 -15.20
CA THR A 7 -18.21 -0.79 -15.04
C THR A 7 -16.92 -1.46 -15.49
N LEU A 8 -16.10 -1.88 -14.52
CA LEU A 8 -14.98 -2.77 -14.78
C LEU A 8 -15.54 -4.11 -15.28
N SER A 9 -15.21 -4.48 -16.49
CA SER A 9 -15.45 -5.85 -16.96
C SER A 9 -14.55 -6.81 -16.17
N LEU A 10 -14.86 -8.12 -16.19
CA LEU A 10 -13.97 -9.14 -15.60
C LEU A 10 -12.53 -9.01 -16.14
N HIS A 11 -12.39 -8.51 -17.37
CA HIS A 11 -11.12 -8.22 -18.03
C HIS A 11 -10.35 -7.08 -17.34
N ASP A 12 -11.05 -6.10 -16.76
CA ASP A 12 -10.47 -4.93 -16.08
C ASP A 12 -10.23 -5.20 -14.58
N ALA A 13 -11.06 -6.05 -13.97
CA ALA A 13 -10.95 -6.41 -12.55
C ALA A 13 -9.83 -7.42 -12.25
N LEU A 14 -9.36 -8.15 -13.28
CA LEU A 14 -8.21 -9.03 -13.17
C LEU A 14 -6.97 -8.26 -13.64
N PRO A 15 -6.01 -7.93 -12.76
CA PRO A 15 -4.76 -7.26 -13.13
C PRO A 15 -3.84 -8.24 -13.85
N ILE A 16 -4.19 -8.65 -15.07
CA ILE A 16 -3.46 -9.68 -15.77
C ILE A 16 -2.53 -9.06 -16.79
N CYS A 17 -1.30 -9.43 -16.65
CA CYS A 17 -0.23 -9.26 -17.59
C CYS A 17 -0.63 -9.70 -19.01
N SER A 18 -0.59 -8.78 -19.94
CA SER A 18 -0.78 -8.94 -21.39
C SER A 18 -2.23 -9.07 -21.88
N ASP A 19 -2.49 -8.39 -22.98
CA ASP A 19 -3.76 -8.36 -23.73
C ASP A 19 -4.21 -9.73 -24.29
N ASP A 20 -3.40 -10.79 -24.07
CA ASP A 20 -3.60 -12.13 -24.64
C ASP A 20 -4.14 -13.18 -23.64
N MET A 21 -4.44 -12.81 -22.38
CA MET A 21 -4.92 -13.81 -21.42
C MET A 21 -6.45 -13.87 -21.37
N ASP A 22 -7.00 -15.01 -21.73
CA ASP A 22 -8.40 -15.37 -21.51
C ASP A 22 -8.70 -15.36 -19.99
N PRO A 23 -9.52 -14.43 -19.49
CA PRO A 23 -9.82 -14.30 -18.05
C PRO A 23 -10.58 -15.53 -17.52
N THR A 24 -11.11 -16.39 -18.37
CA THR A 24 -11.80 -17.63 -18.01
C THR A 24 -10.87 -18.83 -17.97
N LYS A 25 -9.60 -18.67 -18.35
CA LYS A 25 -8.63 -19.77 -18.36
C LYS A 25 -8.33 -20.23 -16.94
N GLY A 26 -8.50 -21.52 -16.69
CA GLY A 26 -8.26 -22.13 -15.37
C GLY A 26 -9.42 -22.01 -14.38
N ILE A 27 -10.52 -21.36 -14.74
CA ILE A 27 -11.73 -21.28 -13.92
C ILE A 27 -12.45 -22.66 -13.92
N SER A 28 -12.90 -23.12 -12.75
CA SER A 28 -13.67 -24.35 -12.62
C SER A 28 -15.02 -24.28 -13.36
N GLU A 29 -15.60 -25.42 -13.67
CA GLU A 29 -16.91 -25.46 -14.33
C GLU A 29 -18.01 -24.82 -13.45
N GLU A 30 -17.93 -25.02 -12.13
CA GLU A 30 -18.82 -24.41 -11.16
C GLU A 30 -18.69 -22.88 -11.14
N ALA A 31 -17.46 -22.36 -11.12
CA ALA A 31 -17.20 -20.93 -11.18
C ALA A 31 -17.69 -20.31 -12.50
N ARG A 32 -17.53 -21.03 -13.63
CA ARG A 32 -18.08 -20.60 -14.93
C ARG A 32 -19.60 -20.51 -14.92
N LYS A 33 -20.30 -21.50 -14.37
CA LYS A 33 -21.76 -21.45 -14.20
C LYS A 33 -22.22 -20.30 -13.34
N ARG A 34 -21.46 -19.94 -12.28
CA ARG A 34 -21.76 -18.77 -11.45
C ARG A 34 -21.61 -17.47 -12.24
N MET A 35 -20.54 -17.34 -13.02
CA MET A 35 -20.35 -16.16 -13.89
C MET A 35 -21.52 -16.02 -14.88
N GLU A 36 -21.99 -17.12 -15.48
CA GLU A 36 -23.16 -17.14 -16.37
C GLU A 36 -24.46 -16.74 -15.64
N SER A 37 -24.58 -17.02 -14.35
CA SER A 37 -25.71 -16.58 -13.54
C SER A 37 -25.75 -15.06 -13.27
N GLY A 38 -24.63 -14.35 -13.52
CA GLY A 38 -24.50 -12.91 -13.36
C GLY A 38 -24.27 -12.43 -11.92
N VAL A 39 -24.12 -13.35 -10.95
CA VAL A 39 -23.79 -12.99 -9.55
C VAL A 39 -22.58 -13.81 -9.12
N TYR A 40 -21.43 -13.14 -9.04
CA TYR A 40 -20.17 -13.73 -8.61
C TYR A 40 -19.25 -12.69 -8.00
N TYR A 41 -18.22 -13.14 -7.33
CA TYR A 41 -17.22 -12.30 -6.67
C TYR A 41 -15.82 -12.76 -7.01
N VAL A 42 -14.85 -11.84 -6.90
CA VAL A 42 -13.42 -12.14 -6.96
C VAL A 42 -12.74 -11.63 -5.70
N ALA A 43 -11.67 -12.27 -5.27
CA ALA A 43 -10.93 -11.86 -4.08
C ALA A 43 -9.45 -11.62 -4.41
N GLY A 44 -8.88 -10.55 -3.86
CA GLY A 44 -7.46 -10.30 -3.80
C GLY A 44 -6.96 -10.49 -2.38
N ILE A 45 -5.82 -11.18 -2.21
CA ILE A 45 -5.16 -11.41 -0.91
C ILE A 45 -3.72 -10.92 -1.00
N ASP A 46 -3.39 -9.85 -0.27
CA ASP A 46 -2.01 -9.43 -0.07
C ASP A 46 -1.49 -9.97 1.26
N SER A 47 -0.52 -10.87 1.20
CA SER A 47 0.16 -11.38 2.37
C SER A 47 1.49 -10.65 2.57
N GLY A 48 1.40 -9.49 3.20
CA GLY A 48 2.55 -8.68 3.55
C GLY A 48 3.29 -9.19 4.78
N SER A 49 4.44 -8.58 5.08
CA SER A 49 5.26 -8.93 6.24
C SER A 49 4.66 -8.50 7.59
N THR A 50 3.76 -7.54 7.59
CA THR A 50 3.16 -6.94 8.79
C THR A 50 1.67 -7.23 8.86
N SER A 51 0.94 -7.04 7.77
CA SER A 51 -0.49 -7.32 7.64
C SER A 51 -0.79 -8.25 6.48
N THR A 52 -1.94 -8.92 6.56
CA THR A 52 -2.56 -9.65 5.46
C THR A 52 -3.88 -8.98 5.17
N ASP A 53 -4.01 -8.50 3.94
CA ASP A 53 -5.08 -7.63 3.51
C ASP A 53 -5.91 -8.36 2.45
N VAL A 54 -7.23 -8.25 2.52
CA VAL A 54 -8.15 -8.90 1.58
C VAL A 54 -9.14 -7.88 1.06
N VAL A 55 -9.37 -7.90 -0.24
CA VAL A 55 -10.45 -7.17 -0.90
C VAL A 55 -11.35 -8.15 -1.65
N ILE A 56 -12.66 -7.98 -1.57
CA ILE A 56 -13.64 -8.72 -2.36
C ILE A 56 -14.35 -7.72 -3.26
N LEU A 57 -14.35 -8.01 -4.57
CA LEU A 57 -15.07 -7.25 -5.59
C LEU A 57 -16.26 -8.06 -6.09
N ASP A 58 -17.36 -7.37 -6.42
CA ASP A 58 -18.50 -7.96 -7.11
C ASP A 58 -18.27 -8.04 -8.63
N GLN A 59 -19.23 -8.59 -9.37
CA GLN A 59 -19.19 -8.75 -10.83
C GLN A 59 -19.05 -7.42 -11.59
N ASP A 60 -19.40 -6.30 -10.96
CA ASP A 60 -19.26 -4.95 -11.53
C ASP A 60 -17.92 -4.31 -11.16
N GLY A 61 -17.04 -5.04 -10.49
CA GLY A 61 -15.75 -4.55 -10.00
C GLY A 61 -15.83 -3.64 -8.79
N LYS A 62 -16.99 -3.50 -8.12
CA LYS A 62 -17.15 -2.66 -6.94
C LYS A 62 -16.67 -3.37 -5.69
N ILE A 63 -16.02 -2.64 -4.80
CA ILE A 63 -15.57 -3.17 -3.51
C ILE A 63 -16.79 -3.57 -2.66
N LYS A 64 -16.91 -4.86 -2.39
CA LYS A 64 -17.96 -5.46 -1.55
C LYS A 64 -17.54 -5.50 -0.09
N SER A 65 -16.31 -5.90 0.18
CA SER A 65 -15.72 -5.88 1.52
C SER A 65 -14.20 -5.79 1.48
N THR A 66 -13.64 -5.34 2.59
CA THR A 66 -12.20 -5.28 2.84
C THR A 66 -11.90 -5.81 4.23
N MET A 67 -10.74 -6.43 4.41
CA MET A 67 -10.27 -6.93 5.70
C MET A 67 -8.75 -6.77 5.81
N ILE A 68 -8.31 -6.29 6.94
CA ILE A 68 -6.89 -6.12 7.28
C ILE A 68 -6.66 -6.79 8.62
N ILE A 69 -5.75 -7.74 8.67
CA ILE A 69 -5.34 -8.38 9.93
C ILE A 69 -3.81 -8.48 10.02
N PRO A 70 -3.22 -8.53 11.21
CA PRO A 70 -1.79 -8.81 11.36
C PRO A 70 -1.43 -10.17 10.76
N THR A 71 -0.36 -10.26 9.97
CA THR A 71 0.12 -11.52 9.37
C THR A 71 0.55 -12.52 10.45
N GLY A 72 1.13 -12.06 11.57
CA GLY A 72 1.55 -12.94 12.64
C GLY A 72 2.57 -14.00 12.22
N GLY A 73 2.40 -15.24 12.67
CA GLY A 73 3.38 -16.32 12.50
C GLY A 73 3.21 -17.18 11.24
N GLY A 74 2.26 -16.90 10.35
CA GLY A 74 2.05 -17.74 9.16
C GLY A 74 1.17 -17.13 8.08
N ALA A 75 1.74 -16.99 6.88
CA ALA A 75 1.07 -16.39 5.72
C ALA A 75 -0.24 -17.12 5.35
N MET A 76 -0.22 -18.45 5.29
CA MET A 76 -1.38 -19.25 4.93
C MET A 76 -2.53 -19.07 5.94
N MET A 77 -2.24 -19.18 7.22
CA MET A 77 -3.25 -19.09 8.29
C MET A 77 -3.86 -17.68 8.37
N SER A 78 -3.05 -16.63 8.20
CA SER A 78 -3.55 -15.25 8.16
C SER A 78 -4.38 -14.98 6.91
N ALA A 79 -3.98 -15.53 5.74
CA ALA A 79 -4.75 -15.40 4.51
C ALA A 79 -6.13 -16.05 4.61
N GLU A 80 -6.20 -17.30 5.08
CA GLU A 80 -7.47 -18.01 5.29
C GLU A 80 -8.38 -17.26 6.26
N LYS A 81 -7.85 -16.87 7.43
CA LYS A 81 -8.62 -16.13 8.44
C LYS A 81 -9.08 -14.75 7.95
N SER A 82 -8.25 -14.05 7.16
CA SER A 82 -8.61 -12.75 6.59
C SER A 82 -9.71 -12.90 5.55
N LEU A 83 -9.59 -13.92 4.67
CA LEU A 83 -10.60 -14.23 3.68
C LEU A 83 -11.94 -14.61 4.31
N GLU A 84 -11.96 -15.49 5.31
CA GLU A 84 -13.17 -15.87 6.05
C GLU A 84 -13.89 -14.64 6.62
N LYS A 85 -13.15 -13.75 7.29
CA LYS A 85 -13.72 -12.52 7.84
C LYS A 85 -14.22 -11.56 6.75
N ALA A 86 -13.52 -11.48 5.61
CA ALA A 86 -13.97 -10.65 4.49
C ALA A 86 -15.26 -11.18 3.87
N VAL A 87 -15.39 -12.51 3.74
CA VAL A 87 -16.59 -13.21 3.26
C VAL A 87 -17.76 -12.99 4.21
N GLU A 88 -17.55 -13.16 5.53
CA GLU A 88 -18.56 -12.90 6.55
C GLU A 88 -19.03 -11.44 6.49
N LYS A 89 -18.11 -10.49 6.44
CA LYS A 89 -18.41 -9.05 6.33
C LYS A 89 -19.16 -8.70 5.05
N ALA A 90 -18.87 -9.40 3.95
CA ALA A 90 -19.56 -9.24 2.67
C ALA A 90 -20.98 -9.82 2.68
N GLY A 91 -21.28 -10.74 3.59
CA GLY A 91 -22.55 -11.46 3.64
C GLY A 91 -22.76 -12.42 2.46
N ILE A 92 -21.67 -13.03 1.96
CA ILE A 92 -21.66 -13.96 0.82
C ILE A 92 -21.17 -15.35 1.24
N SER A 93 -21.30 -16.36 0.35
CA SER A 93 -20.64 -17.64 0.52
C SER A 93 -19.22 -17.58 -0.07
N LYS A 94 -18.28 -18.31 0.51
CA LYS A 94 -16.94 -18.50 -0.09
C LYS A 94 -17.04 -19.12 -1.49
N ASP A 95 -18.03 -19.99 -1.71
CA ASP A 95 -18.29 -20.60 -2.99
C ASP A 95 -18.76 -19.61 -4.08
N ASP A 96 -19.20 -18.41 -3.72
CA ASP A 96 -19.56 -17.35 -4.66
C ASP A 96 -18.33 -16.63 -5.22
N ILE A 97 -17.14 -16.87 -4.65
CA ILE A 97 -15.87 -16.35 -5.16
C ILE A 97 -15.39 -17.26 -6.27
N VAL A 98 -15.36 -16.74 -7.49
CA VAL A 98 -14.96 -17.48 -8.69
C VAL A 98 -13.46 -17.48 -8.96
N ARG A 99 -12.73 -16.53 -8.34
CA ARG A 99 -11.28 -16.41 -8.48
C ARG A 99 -10.63 -15.73 -7.30
N ILE A 100 -9.48 -16.23 -6.87
CA ILE A 100 -8.65 -15.66 -5.80
C ILE A 100 -7.27 -15.37 -6.36
N VAL A 101 -6.85 -14.11 -6.28
CA VAL A 101 -5.50 -13.65 -6.67
C VAL A 101 -4.70 -13.38 -5.41
N THR A 102 -3.48 -13.91 -5.34
CA THR A 102 -2.58 -13.71 -4.22
C THR A 102 -1.38 -12.83 -4.59
N THR A 103 -0.96 -11.98 -3.67
CA THR A 103 0.21 -11.12 -3.81
C THR A 103 0.96 -10.96 -2.48
N GLY A 104 2.00 -10.13 -2.46
CA GLY A 104 2.85 -9.87 -1.31
C GLY A 104 3.95 -10.93 -1.11
N TYR A 105 4.72 -10.77 -0.04
CA TYR A 105 5.82 -11.68 0.31
C TYR A 105 5.37 -13.12 0.55
N GLY A 106 4.20 -13.28 1.15
CA GLY A 106 3.63 -14.58 1.51
C GLY A 106 2.90 -15.29 0.39
N ARG A 107 2.71 -14.66 -0.79
CA ARG A 107 1.87 -15.19 -1.88
C ARG A 107 2.16 -16.62 -2.29
N ALA A 108 3.44 -17.01 -2.28
CA ALA A 108 3.86 -18.36 -2.68
C ALA A 108 3.47 -19.46 -1.67
N TYR A 109 3.06 -19.08 -0.47
CA TYR A 109 2.66 -20.00 0.60
C TYR A 109 1.14 -20.07 0.80
N ILE A 110 0.36 -19.39 -0.05
CA ILE A 110 -1.10 -19.38 0.01
C ILE A 110 -1.64 -20.36 -1.03
N ASN A 111 -2.10 -21.52 -0.57
CA ASN A 111 -2.57 -22.59 -1.45
C ASN A 111 -4.00 -22.37 -1.99
N SER A 112 -4.74 -21.43 -1.43
CA SER A 112 -6.11 -21.10 -1.84
C SER A 112 -6.21 -20.12 -3.00
N GLY A 113 -5.06 -19.62 -3.51
CA GLY A 113 -5.03 -18.69 -4.63
C GLY A 113 -5.03 -19.44 -5.98
N ASP A 114 -5.83 -18.95 -6.92
CA ASP A 114 -5.84 -19.42 -8.31
C ASP A 114 -4.66 -18.86 -9.09
N ASP A 115 -4.28 -17.61 -8.79
CA ASP A 115 -3.13 -16.91 -9.38
C ASP A 115 -2.26 -16.24 -8.32
N SER A 116 -1.00 -16.07 -8.67
CA SER A 116 -0.02 -15.35 -7.86
C SER A 116 0.65 -14.27 -8.68
N ILE A 117 0.41 -13.00 -8.31
CA ILE A 117 0.87 -11.82 -9.05
C ILE A 117 1.82 -11.00 -8.18
N THR A 118 2.74 -10.27 -8.80
CA THR A 118 3.69 -9.43 -8.05
C THR A 118 2.98 -8.24 -7.40
N GLU A 119 3.40 -7.88 -6.21
CA GLU A 119 2.85 -6.73 -5.48
C GLU A 119 2.98 -5.40 -6.24
N ILE A 120 4.03 -5.24 -7.05
CA ILE A 120 4.24 -4.05 -7.89
C ILE A 120 3.09 -3.90 -8.89
N THR A 121 2.71 -5.00 -9.56
CA THR A 121 1.61 -5.01 -10.53
C THR A 121 0.28 -4.76 -9.85
N CYS A 122 0.03 -5.40 -8.70
CA CYS A 122 -1.22 -5.21 -7.95
C CYS A 122 -1.36 -3.78 -7.45
N HIS A 123 -0.29 -3.18 -6.86
CA HIS A 123 -0.29 -1.77 -6.45
C HIS A 123 -0.59 -0.82 -7.61
N ALA A 124 0.04 -1.04 -8.77
CA ALA A 124 -0.17 -0.22 -9.96
C ALA A 124 -1.65 -0.24 -10.39
N LYS A 125 -2.25 -1.42 -10.46
CA LYS A 125 -3.65 -1.61 -10.86
C LYS A 125 -4.62 -1.08 -9.82
N GLY A 126 -4.38 -1.35 -8.54
CA GLY A 126 -5.20 -0.84 -7.44
C GLY A 126 -5.18 0.68 -7.36
N ALA A 127 -4.01 1.29 -7.51
CA ALA A 127 -3.89 2.75 -7.53
C ALA A 127 -4.64 3.38 -8.71
N HIS A 128 -4.50 2.81 -9.90
CA HIS A 128 -5.23 3.27 -11.09
C HIS A 128 -6.75 3.09 -10.94
N TYR A 129 -7.20 1.98 -10.36
CA TYR A 129 -8.61 1.73 -10.07
C TYR A 129 -9.19 2.80 -9.15
N LEU A 130 -8.48 3.18 -8.09
CA LEU A 130 -8.93 4.18 -7.12
C LEU A 130 -8.85 5.61 -7.67
N ASN A 131 -7.86 5.91 -8.51
CA ASN A 131 -7.70 7.21 -9.15
C ASN A 131 -7.03 7.05 -10.53
N PRO A 132 -7.79 7.10 -11.63
CA PRO A 132 -7.27 6.94 -13.00
C PRO A 132 -6.26 8.00 -13.44
N ASN A 133 -6.14 9.13 -12.71
CA ASN A 133 -5.17 10.20 -13.02
C ASN A 133 -3.79 9.96 -12.40
N VAL A 134 -3.66 8.97 -11.52
CA VAL A 134 -2.37 8.62 -10.89
C VAL A 134 -1.40 8.12 -11.95
N ARG A 135 -0.17 8.61 -11.86
CA ARG A 135 0.96 8.18 -12.70
C ARG A 135 2.17 7.75 -11.89
N THR A 136 2.20 8.12 -10.60
CA THR A 136 3.27 7.72 -9.71
C THR A 136 2.68 7.26 -8.38
N VAL A 137 2.95 6.02 -8.01
CA VAL A 137 2.57 5.45 -6.71
C VAL A 137 3.81 5.40 -5.82
N ILE A 138 3.67 5.90 -4.61
CA ILE A 138 4.68 5.83 -3.55
C ILE A 138 4.12 4.95 -2.45
N ASP A 139 4.63 3.74 -2.34
CA ASP A 139 4.25 2.80 -1.29
C ASP A 139 5.30 2.79 -0.18
N ILE A 140 4.86 3.06 1.06
CA ILE A 140 5.72 2.97 2.23
C ILE A 140 5.12 1.93 3.18
N GLY A 141 5.66 0.74 3.06
CA GLY A 141 5.28 -0.42 3.86
C GLY A 141 5.97 -0.48 5.22
N GLY A 142 5.78 -1.60 5.90
CA GLY A 142 6.44 -1.88 7.18
C GLY A 142 7.94 -2.06 7.07
N GLN A 143 8.45 -2.63 5.96
CA GLN A 143 9.86 -3.00 5.81
C GLN A 143 10.50 -2.49 4.51
N ASP A 144 9.73 -1.99 3.57
CA ASP A 144 10.20 -1.55 2.27
C ASP A 144 9.56 -0.23 1.84
N ILE A 145 10.13 0.37 0.81
CA ILE A 145 9.63 1.58 0.14
C ILE A 145 9.65 1.29 -1.35
N LYS A 146 8.55 1.57 -2.03
CA LYS A 146 8.45 1.45 -3.49
C LYS A 146 8.03 2.77 -4.10
N ALA A 147 8.58 3.06 -5.26
CA ALA A 147 8.10 4.10 -6.16
C ALA A 147 7.81 3.44 -7.50
N ILE A 148 6.58 3.57 -8.00
CA ILE A 148 6.09 2.87 -9.18
C ILE A 148 5.56 3.92 -10.15
N SER A 149 6.07 3.95 -11.38
CA SER A 149 5.54 4.74 -12.48
C SER A 149 4.58 3.89 -13.30
N ILE A 150 3.39 4.41 -13.56
CA ILE A 150 2.33 3.71 -14.31
C ILE A 150 1.90 4.53 -15.53
N ASP A 151 1.36 3.85 -16.52
CA ASP A 151 0.77 4.49 -17.70
C ASP A 151 -0.72 4.85 -17.49
N GLU A 152 -1.37 5.32 -18.52
CA GLU A 152 -2.78 5.69 -18.53
C GLU A 152 -3.75 4.51 -18.33
N ASN A 153 -3.28 3.28 -18.47
CA ASN A 153 -4.04 2.04 -18.27
C ASN A 153 -3.70 1.34 -16.95
N GLY A 154 -2.88 1.99 -16.10
CA GLY A 154 -2.41 1.42 -14.85
C GLY A 154 -1.37 0.30 -15.01
N ALA A 155 -0.73 0.18 -16.19
CA ALA A 155 0.37 -0.74 -16.39
C ALA A 155 1.69 -0.14 -15.87
N VAL A 156 2.54 -0.99 -15.29
CA VAL A 156 3.83 -0.56 -14.75
C VAL A 156 4.79 -0.19 -15.88
N LYS A 157 5.24 1.07 -15.90
CA LYS A 157 6.29 1.56 -16.81
C LYS A 157 7.68 1.32 -16.23
N ASN A 158 7.85 1.62 -14.95
CA ASN A 158 9.11 1.50 -14.23
C ASN A 158 8.84 1.45 -12.73
N PHE A 159 9.75 0.85 -11.96
CA PHE A 159 9.66 0.89 -10.50
C PHE A 159 11.05 0.87 -9.87
N LEU A 160 11.13 1.41 -8.67
CA LEU A 160 12.29 1.36 -7.80
C LEU A 160 11.84 0.92 -6.42
N MET A 161 12.60 0.05 -5.79
CA MET A 161 12.32 -0.48 -4.46
C MET A 161 13.54 -0.38 -3.56
N ASN A 162 13.31 -0.08 -2.29
CA ASN A 162 14.29 -0.20 -1.23
C ASN A 162 13.76 -1.17 -0.18
N ASP A 163 14.22 -2.40 -0.23
CA ASP A 163 13.89 -3.52 0.65
C ASP A 163 15.07 -3.94 1.56
N LYS A 164 16.22 -3.26 1.43
CA LYS A 164 17.47 -3.60 2.14
C LYS A 164 17.70 -2.74 3.39
N CYS A 165 16.96 -1.65 3.54
CA CYS A 165 17.20 -0.71 4.62
C CYS A 165 15.88 -0.25 5.22
N ALA A 166 15.69 -0.49 6.51
CA ALA A 166 14.49 -0.10 7.25
C ALA A 166 14.30 1.42 7.37
N ALA A 167 15.35 2.22 7.18
CA ALA A 167 15.27 3.68 7.30
C ALA A 167 14.20 4.28 6.37
N GLY A 168 13.24 4.95 6.95
CA GLY A 168 12.11 5.56 6.24
C GLY A 168 10.90 4.66 6.06
N THR A 169 10.92 3.43 6.56
CA THR A 169 9.79 2.48 6.56
C THR A 169 8.96 2.57 7.84
N GLY A 170 7.85 1.84 7.90
CA GLY A 170 7.04 1.73 9.12
C GLY A 170 7.84 1.26 10.34
N ARG A 171 8.76 0.29 10.18
CA ARG A 171 9.64 -0.19 11.24
C ARG A 171 10.57 0.89 11.79
N PHE A 172 11.06 1.76 10.92
CA PHE A 172 11.83 2.93 11.36
C PHE A 172 10.99 3.84 12.26
N LEU A 173 9.77 4.15 11.85
CA LEU A 173 8.85 5.00 12.61
C LEU A 173 8.45 4.35 13.95
N GLU A 174 8.17 3.05 13.97
CA GLU A 174 7.90 2.30 15.20
C GLU A 174 9.06 2.38 16.20
N MET A 175 10.29 2.27 15.72
CA MET A 175 11.47 2.37 16.58
C MET A 175 11.64 3.78 17.13
N MET A 176 11.50 4.81 16.29
CA MET A 176 11.60 6.21 16.73
C MET A 176 10.49 6.58 17.72
N ALA A 177 9.26 6.10 17.50
CA ALA A 177 8.15 6.29 18.43
C ALA A 177 8.46 5.68 19.81
N ARG A 178 8.99 4.44 19.85
CA ARG A 178 9.43 3.81 21.11
C ARG A 178 10.53 4.59 21.80
N THR A 179 11.53 5.06 21.08
CA THR A 179 12.65 5.86 21.61
C THR A 179 12.17 7.17 22.23
N LEU A 180 11.13 7.78 21.62
CA LEU A 180 10.52 9.02 22.14
C LEU A 180 9.42 8.75 23.19
N GLY A 181 9.05 7.52 23.47
CA GLY A 181 7.97 7.17 24.40
C GLY A 181 6.57 7.52 23.90
N LEU A 182 6.36 7.51 22.56
CA LEU A 182 5.12 7.91 21.90
C LEU A 182 4.47 6.73 21.16
N SER A 183 3.17 6.85 20.90
CA SER A 183 2.48 6.05 19.89
C SER A 183 2.76 6.59 18.48
N LEU A 184 2.52 5.76 17.46
CA LEU A 184 2.61 6.21 16.06
C LEU A 184 1.60 7.32 15.74
N GLU A 185 0.45 7.31 16.38
CA GLU A 185 -0.61 8.31 16.21
C GLU A 185 -0.18 9.67 16.76
N GLU A 186 0.35 9.70 17.99
CA GLU A 186 0.91 10.92 18.58
C GLU A 186 2.06 11.47 17.73
N MET A 187 2.97 10.59 17.28
CA MET A 187 4.07 10.99 16.41
C MET A 187 3.60 11.58 15.08
N SER A 188 2.50 11.04 14.52
CA SER A 188 1.91 11.52 13.26
C SER A 188 1.47 13.00 13.31
N THR A 189 1.00 13.46 14.46
CA THR A 189 0.44 14.80 14.62
C THR A 189 1.40 15.79 15.26
N MET A 190 2.18 15.36 16.28
CA MET A 190 3.09 16.25 17.02
C MET A 190 4.13 16.92 16.13
N GLY A 191 4.64 16.23 15.11
CA GLY A 191 5.61 16.80 14.17
C GLY A 191 5.07 17.92 13.27
N LEU A 192 3.75 18.17 13.30
CA LEU A 192 3.12 19.28 12.59
C LEU A 192 3.21 20.62 13.39
N GLU A 193 3.47 20.53 14.69
CA GLU A 193 3.54 21.68 15.62
C GLU A 193 4.99 22.16 15.86
N TRP A 194 5.89 21.83 14.94
CA TRP A 194 7.29 22.19 15.04
C TRP A 194 7.54 23.70 15.00
N LYS A 195 8.65 24.13 15.61
CA LYS A 195 9.08 25.53 15.67
C LYS A 195 10.52 25.71 15.21
N GLU A 196 11.40 24.77 15.50
CA GLU A 196 12.80 24.75 15.09
C GLU A 196 13.02 23.67 14.04
N ASN A 197 13.62 24.03 12.91
CA ASN A 197 13.96 23.05 11.87
C ASN A 197 15.22 22.27 12.29
N ILE A 198 15.01 21.12 12.91
CA ILE A 198 16.09 20.18 13.26
C ILE A 198 16.36 19.27 12.07
N VAL A 199 17.61 19.17 11.67
CA VAL A 199 18.04 18.27 10.62
C VAL A 199 18.54 16.97 11.23
N ILE A 200 17.88 15.85 10.91
CA ILE A 200 18.38 14.52 11.24
C ILE A 200 19.30 14.07 10.11
N SER A 201 20.60 14.00 10.43
CA SER A 201 21.65 13.76 9.44
C SER A 201 21.82 12.29 9.08
N SER A 202 21.46 11.39 9.98
CA SER A 202 21.72 9.98 9.85
C SER A 202 20.67 9.27 9.00
N MET A 203 21.14 8.64 7.92
CA MET A 203 20.30 7.82 7.03
C MET A 203 20.06 6.40 7.56
N CYS A 204 20.92 5.91 8.44
CA CYS A 204 20.82 4.58 9.05
C CYS A 204 19.97 4.66 10.32
N THR A 205 19.05 3.71 10.47
CA THR A 205 18.11 3.61 11.60
C THR A 205 18.83 3.67 12.96
N VAL A 206 19.92 2.93 13.14
CA VAL A 206 20.68 2.88 14.40
C VAL A 206 21.33 4.20 14.75
N PHE A 207 21.91 4.89 13.75
CA PHE A 207 22.54 6.18 13.97
C PHE A 207 21.49 7.28 14.17
N ALA A 208 20.37 7.23 13.46
CA ALA A 208 19.26 8.15 13.66
C ALA A 208 18.68 8.03 15.09
N GLU A 209 18.57 6.81 15.64
CA GLU A 209 18.16 6.61 17.03
C GLU A 209 19.13 7.28 18.01
N SER A 210 20.43 7.07 17.82
CA SER A 210 21.46 7.73 18.66
C SER A 210 21.41 9.25 18.58
N GLU A 211 21.15 9.79 17.38
CA GLU A 211 21.00 11.22 17.14
C GLU A 211 19.75 11.76 17.87
N VAL A 212 18.62 11.06 17.78
CA VAL A 212 17.37 11.39 18.50
C VAL A 212 17.58 11.40 20.01
N VAL A 213 18.22 10.36 20.58
CA VAL A 213 18.55 10.30 22.02
C VAL A 213 19.42 11.51 22.44
N SER A 214 20.40 11.87 21.61
CA SER A 214 21.26 13.02 21.85
C SER A 214 20.48 14.35 21.85
N LEU A 215 19.56 14.53 20.90
CA LEU A 215 18.71 15.72 20.80
C LEU A 215 17.75 15.84 21.99
N VAL A 216 17.17 14.71 22.45
CA VAL A 216 16.36 14.68 23.67
C VAL A 216 17.19 15.07 24.89
N ALA A 217 18.41 14.55 25.03
CA ALA A 217 19.33 14.92 26.11
C ALA A 217 19.74 16.42 26.08
N GLN A 218 19.71 17.06 24.92
CA GLN A 218 19.91 18.48 24.73
C GLN A 218 18.65 19.33 25.00
N ASN A 219 17.56 18.70 25.46
CA ASN A 219 16.27 19.35 25.72
C ASN A 219 15.63 19.97 24.45
N LYS A 220 15.90 19.44 23.27
CA LYS A 220 15.20 19.84 22.06
C LYS A 220 13.73 19.42 22.13
N ALA A 221 12.84 20.24 21.58
CA ALA A 221 11.42 19.92 21.58
C ALA A 221 11.14 18.66 20.76
N VAL A 222 10.32 17.77 21.30
CA VAL A 222 9.99 16.48 20.65
C VAL A 222 9.31 16.70 19.31
N SER A 223 8.44 17.73 19.18
CA SER A 223 7.81 18.11 17.91
C SER A 223 8.84 18.46 16.82
N ASP A 224 9.91 19.16 17.18
CA ASP A 224 10.97 19.57 16.25
C ASP A 224 11.81 18.35 15.81
N ILE A 225 12.09 17.43 16.75
CA ILE A 225 12.78 16.17 16.44
C ILE A 225 11.94 15.32 15.48
N ILE A 226 10.62 15.19 15.74
CA ILE A 226 9.72 14.44 14.86
C ILE A 226 9.62 15.07 13.48
N HIS A 227 9.56 16.40 13.40
CA HIS A 227 9.60 17.09 12.12
C HIS A 227 10.87 16.76 11.34
N GLY A 228 12.03 16.80 11.99
CA GLY A 228 13.31 16.42 11.39
C GLY A 228 13.33 14.97 10.88
N LEU A 229 12.74 14.02 11.64
CA LEU A 229 12.56 12.64 11.20
C LEU A 229 11.67 12.56 9.96
N ASN A 230 10.53 13.26 9.94
CA ASN A 230 9.62 13.28 8.81
C ASN A 230 10.30 13.82 7.54
N MET A 231 11.06 14.91 7.65
CA MET A 231 11.83 15.49 6.55
C MET A 231 12.93 14.55 6.04
N SER A 232 13.59 13.81 6.95
CA SER A 232 14.60 12.78 6.57
C SER A 232 13.96 11.65 5.75
N VAL A 233 12.81 11.13 6.19
CA VAL A 233 12.03 10.13 5.46
C VAL A 233 11.60 10.66 4.10
N ALA A 234 10.97 11.85 4.07
CA ALA A 234 10.50 12.47 2.84
C ALA A 234 11.63 12.72 1.83
N SER A 235 12.82 13.12 2.31
CA SER A 235 13.99 13.31 1.45
C SER A 235 14.45 12.01 0.79
N LYS A 236 14.46 10.91 1.54
CA LYS A 236 14.82 9.59 1.03
C LYS A 236 13.81 9.08 0.00
N VAL A 237 12.52 9.18 0.33
CA VAL A 237 11.42 8.72 -0.54
C VAL A 237 11.33 9.59 -1.79
N GLY A 238 11.42 10.92 -1.64
CA GLY A 238 11.43 11.85 -2.76
C GLY A 238 12.61 11.62 -3.71
N ALA A 239 13.80 11.31 -3.17
CA ALA A 239 14.95 10.94 -4.00
C ALA A 239 14.73 9.63 -4.76
N LEU A 240 14.03 8.65 -4.17
CA LEU A 240 13.64 7.43 -4.87
C LEU A 240 12.66 7.72 -6.00
N ALA A 241 11.60 8.49 -5.72
CA ALA A 241 10.61 8.87 -6.72
C ALA A 241 11.20 9.69 -7.87
N ALA A 242 12.11 10.64 -7.57
CA ALA A 242 12.78 11.46 -8.59
C ALA A 242 13.61 10.63 -9.58
N ARG A 243 14.12 9.47 -9.18
CA ARG A 243 14.88 8.55 -10.05
C ARG A 243 14.00 7.81 -11.05
N LEU A 244 12.68 7.78 -10.88
CA LEU A 244 11.75 7.23 -11.90
C LEU A 244 11.66 8.09 -13.17
N GLY A 245 12.16 9.33 -13.13
CA GLY A 245 12.06 10.31 -14.22
C GLY A 245 10.87 11.25 -14.03
N GLN A 246 11.04 12.48 -14.54
CA GLN A 246 10.00 13.53 -14.43
C GLN A 246 9.02 13.53 -15.61
N ASP A 247 9.17 12.60 -16.55
CA ASP A 247 8.43 12.60 -17.82
C ASP A 247 7.04 11.94 -17.72
N ASN A 248 6.52 11.77 -16.51
CA ASN A 248 5.21 11.16 -16.31
C ASN A 248 4.25 12.17 -15.65
N PRO A 249 3.71 13.14 -16.41
CA PRO A 249 2.80 14.14 -15.86
C PRO A 249 1.50 13.47 -15.41
N GLY A 250 1.19 13.59 -14.11
CA GLY A 250 0.00 13.01 -13.49
C GLY A 250 0.04 13.17 -11.98
N GLU A 251 -0.96 12.62 -11.32
CA GLU A 251 -1.07 12.71 -9.88
C GLU A 251 -0.17 11.68 -9.18
N TYR A 252 0.27 12.05 -7.98
CA TYR A 252 0.94 11.14 -7.05
C TYR A 252 -0.08 10.50 -6.12
N MET A 253 0.07 9.21 -5.86
CA MET A 253 -0.67 8.49 -4.84
C MET A 253 0.29 7.92 -3.80
N MET A 254 -0.07 8.03 -2.52
CA MET A 254 0.66 7.39 -1.44
C MET A 254 -0.14 6.24 -0.86
N THR A 255 0.49 5.06 -0.76
CA THR A 255 -0.07 3.82 -0.26
C THR A 255 0.76 3.24 0.88
N GLY A 256 0.32 2.12 1.44
CA GLY A 256 0.96 1.46 2.57
C GLY A 256 0.56 2.05 3.92
N GLY A 257 0.94 1.35 4.99
CA GLY A 257 0.55 1.72 6.36
C GLY A 257 1.03 3.11 6.79
N VAL A 258 2.15 3.60 6.23
CA VAL A 258 2.72 4.91 6.55
C VAL A 258 1.93 6.06 5.92
N ALA A 259 1.09 5.82 4.90
CA ALA A 259 0.23 6.84 4.32
C ALA A 259 -0.75 7.47 5.33
N LYS A 260 -1.04 6.78 6.42
CA LYS A 260 -1.85 7.31 7.55
C LYS A 260 -1.10 8.34 8.41
N ASN A 261 0.22 8.46 8.27
CA ASN A 261 1.03 9.40 9.03
C ASN A 261 1.02 10.78 8.38
N LYS A 262 0.27 11.72 8.97
CA LYS A 262 0.09 13.09 8.46
C LYS A 262 1.41 13.89 8.38
N GLY A 263 2.31 13.69 9.34
CA GLY A 263 3.60 14.35 9.33
C GLY A 263 4.48 13.94 8.15
N ILE A 264 4.51 12.64 7.85
CA ILE A 264 5.24 12.11 6.68
C ILE A 264 4.58 12.58 5.37
N THR A 265 3.24 12.52 5.30
CA THR A 265 2.51 12.97 4.11
C THR A 265 2.82 14.43 3.79
N ASN A 266 2.71 15.32 4.77
CA ASN A 266 2.99 16.74 4.58
C ASN A 266 4.45 16.99 4.16
N ALA A 267 5.40 16.32 4.82
CA ALA A 267 6.82 16.45 4.49
C ALA A 267 7.13 15.94 3.05
N LEU A 268 6.46 14.88 2.63
CA LEU A 268 6.64 14.33 1.29
C LEU A 268 5.98 15.21 0.22
N GLU A 269 4.79 15.78 0.47
CA GLU A 269 4.17 16.78 -0.41
C GLU A 269 5.07 18.00 -0.60
N GLU A 270 5.66 18.52 0.48
CA GLU A 270 6.62 19.62 0.44
C GLU A 270 7.83 19.25 -0.43
N LYS A 271 8.38 18.05 -0.22
CA LYS A 271 9.56 17.58 -0.94
C LYS A 271 9.32 17.33 -2.42
N LEU A 272 8.13 16.85 -2.78
CA LEU A 272 7.73 16.59 -4.18
C LEU A 272 7.24 17.86 -4.89
N GLY A 273 6.84 18.89 -4.14
CA GLY A 273 6.17 20.08 -4.68
C GLY A 273 4.79 19.74 -5.28
N ALA A 274 4.15 18.66 -4.82
CA ALA A 274 2.90 18.14 -5.34
C ALA A 274 2.02 17.57 -4.22
N LYS A 275 0.70 17.53 -4.45
CA LYS A 275 -0.23 16.88 -3.54
C LYS A 275 -0.25 15.37 -3.73
N LEU A 276 -0.46 14.66 -2.64
CA LEU A 276 -0.60 13.21 -2.63
C LEU A 276 -2.07 12.84 -2.52
N TYR A 277 -2.55 12.00 -3.43
CA TYR A 277 -3.82 11.31 -3.25
C TYR A 277 -3.63 10.18 -2.24
N ILE A 278 -4.46 10.14 -1.22
CA ILE A 278 -4.46 9.09 -0.20
C ILE A 278 -5.91 8.64 -0.06
N CYS A 279 -6.16 7.36 -0.31
CA CYS A 279 -7.49 6.80 -0.08
C CYS A 279 -7.68 6.44 1.40
N ASP A 280 -8.92 6.28 1.85
CA ASP A 280 -9.26 5.98 3.25
C ASP A 280 -8.59 4.66 3.72
N GLU A 281 -8.46 3.70 2.81
CA GLU A 281 -7.83 2.41 3.05
C GLU A 281 -6.52 2.26 2.24
N ALA A 282 -5.61 3.23 2.42
CA ALA A 282 -4.35 3.34 1.66
C ALA A 282 -3.47 2.07 1.65
N GLN A 283 -3.69 1.16 2.58
CA GLN A 283 -2.98 -0.12 2.67
C GLN A 283 -3.60 -1.25 1.83
N LEU A 284 -4.76 -1.01 1.18
CA LEU A 284 -5.51 -2.00 0.39
C LEU A 284 -5.29 -1.87 -1.14
N CYS A 285 -4.39 -1.01 -1.57
CA CYS A 285 -4.08 -0.84 -2.99
C CYS A 285 -3.39 -2.05 -3.61
#